data_fa92e9e59733d59acd62049ec5a1e977
#
_entry.id   fa92e9e59733d59acd62049ec5a1e977
#
_cell.length_a   1.000
_cell.length_b   1.000
_cell.length_c   1.000
_cell.angle_alpha   90.00
_cell.angle_beta   90.00
_cell.angle_gamma   90.00
#
_symmetry.space_group_name_H-M   'P 1'
#
loop_
_entity.id
_entity.type
_entity.pdbx_description
1 polymer ?
#
loop_
_entity_poly.entity_id
_entity_poly.type
_entity_poly.pdbx_seq_one_letter_code
_entity_poly.pdbx_strand_id
1 'polypeptide(L)'
;HKEFPVLYKGNMFKRTSDTTACIKAFVKNDWVWVDVVFRPQDLFKRGVHEWKECNPKLVKQGKKYFLNISYEQQVALHKEKIQHQRICAVDLGLTNSAVCSVLDANGTVLARKFIRHQREKDQLRRATNYLRKAQRQTGTASMPRYWNRINGLQKQILNDTAAQIIQFAKQHHVHTIVFEYLDKMRIPKGYYGAKKLRFKLHYWAKKGIQNKVEEMAHYEGMRISRVNPRNTSKYAFDGSGEVKRSPRGDLAIFSTGKQYHADLSASYNIGARYFIREIQKSISEKEWSALSANVPTLTTRTKQTLASFITLRTVFSFS
;
A
#
# COMPACT_ATOMS: atom_id res chain seq x y z
N HIS A 1 23.22 -15.02 0.87
CA HIS A 1 22.65 -14.12 1.89
C HIS A 1 23.69 -13.93 2.99
N LYS A 2 24.12 -12.68 3.24
CA LYS A 2 24.93 -12.41 4.44
C LYS A 2 23.96 -12.31 5.60
N GLU A 3 23.96 -13.31 6.47
CA GLU A 3 23.25 -13.23 7.75
C GLU A 3 24.02 -12.31 8.69
N PHE A 4 23.31 -11.42 9.34
CA PHE A 4 23.86 -10.55 10.35
C PHE A 4 23.49 -11.05 11.73
N PRO A 5 24.44 -11.09 12.69
CA PRO A 5 24.17 -11.63 14.01
C PRO A 5 23.11 -10.82 14.74
N VAL A 6 22.19 -11.53 15.39
CA VAL A 6 21.22 -10.97 16.35
C VAL A 6 21.88 -10.98 17.72
N LEU A 7 21.90 -9.83 18.38
CA LEU A 7 22.48 -9.68 19.72
C LEU A 7 21.36 -9.81 20.75
N TYR A 8 21.26 -10.93 21.43
CA TYR A 8 20.23 -11.17 22.45
C TYR A 8 20.42 -10.27 23.66
N LYS A 9 19.38 -9.54 24.06
CA LYS A 9 19.38 -8.70 25.25
C LYS A 9 19.70 -9.50 26.51
N GLY A 10 20.48 -8.91 27.38
CA GLY A 10 21.01 -9.56 28.61
C GLY A 10 22.24 -10.40 28.35
N ASN A 11 22.26 -11.21 27.31
CA ASN A 11 23.36 -12.17 27.04
C ASN A 11 24.43 -11.61 26.09
N MET A 12 24.03 -10.79 25.11
CA MET A 12 24.94 -10.30 24.05
C MET A 12 24.83 -8.79 23.84
N PHE A 13 23.82 -8.14 24.39
CA PHE A 13 23.56 -6.70 24.26
C PHE A 13 23.00 -6.15 25.57
N LYS A 14 23.61 -5.08 26.06
CA LYS A 14 23.14 -4.27 27.19
C LYS A 14 23.22 -2.81 26.81
N ARG A 15 22.08 -2.11 26.76
CA ARG A 15 22.06 -0.67 26.57
C ARG A 15 22.47 0.01 27.88
N THR A 16 23.43 0.92 27.82
CA THR A 16 23.90 1.70 28.97
C THR A 16 23.39 3.14 28.95
N SER A 17 23.17 3.70 27.77
CA SER A 17 22.56 5.02 27.56
C SER A 17 21.92 5.14 26.17
N ASP A 18 21.42 6.33 25.83
CA ASP A 18 20.90 6.61 24.48
C ASP A 18 21.96 6.52 23.38
N THR A 19 23.21 6.70 23.73
CA THR A 19 24.35 6.73 22.80
C THR A 19 25.37 5.62 23.03
N THR A 20 25.22 4.82 24.09
CA THR A 20 26.19 3.79 24.48
C THR A 20 25.51 2.46 24.75
N ALA A 21 26.22 1.38 24.46
CA ALA A 21 25.82 0.02 24.78
C ALA A 21 27.05 -0.88 24.92
N CYS A 22 26.91 -1.99 25.66
CA CYS A 22 27.89 -3.07 25.66
C CYS A 22 27.38 -4.20 24.76
N ILE A 23 28.24 -4.68 23.88
CA ILE A 23 27.97 -5.83 23.01
C ILE A 23 28.99 -6.94 23.30
N LYS A 24 28.54 -8.20 23.24
CA LYS A 24 29.42 -9.35 23.36
C LYS A 24 30.00 -9.67 21.97
N ALA A 25 31.31 -9.61 21.85
CA ALA A 25 32.03 -9.86 20.59
C ALA A 25 33.09 -10.95 20.80
N PHE A 26 33.31 -11.76 19.74
CA PHE A 26 34.36 -12.75 19.74
C PHE A 26 35.68 -12.11 19.31
N VAL A 27 36.62 -12.00 20.24
CA VAL A 27 37.93 -11.34 20.02
C VAL A 27 39.03 -12.24 20.56
N LYS A 28 40.05 -12.52 19.74
CA LYS A 28 41.23 -13.35 20.14
C LYS A 28 40.87 -14.67 20.82
N ASN A 29 39.95 -15.41 20.23
CA ASN A 29 39.46 -16.73 20.73
C ASN A 29 38.60 -16.68 22.00
N ASP A 30 38.10 -15.54 22.43
CA ASP A 30 37.21 -15.43 23.57
C ASP A 30 36.03 -14.47 23.31
N TRP A 31 34.97 -14.67 24.09
CA TRP A 31 33.79 -13.79 24.07
C TRP A 31 33.91 -12.72 25.14
N VAL A 32 34.18 -11.49 24.70
CA VAL A 32 34.37 -10.35 25.60
C VAL A 32 33.27 -9.30 25.40
N TRP A 33 32.95 -8.58 26.48
CA TRP A 33 32.09 -7.41 26.40
C TRP A 33 32.88 -6.21 25.90
N VAL A 34 32.33 -5.54 24.89
CA VAL A 34 32.93 -4.37 24.25
C VAL A 34 31.96 -3.21 24.35
N ASP A 35 32.42 -2.09 24.87
CA ASP A 35 31.65 -0.86 24.90
C ASP A 35 31.65 -0.21 23.52
N VAL A 36 30.44 0.13 23.05
CA VAL A 36 30.23 0.77 21.76
C VAL A 36 29.49 2.08 21.94
N VAL A 37 29.98 3.10 21.23
CA VAL A 37 29.33 4.40 21.14
C VAL A 37 28.69 4.51 19.75
N PHE A 38 27.43 4.90 19.69
CA PHE A 38 26.70 5.08 18.45
C PHE A 38 25.92 6.40 18.43
N ARG A 39 25.64 6.89 17.25
CA ARG A 39 24.76 8.04 17.08
C ARG A 39 23.34 7.51 16.95
N PRO A 40 22.43 7.80 17.90
CA PRO A 40 21.04 7.43 17.77
C PRO A 40 20.44 8.18 16.57
N GLN A 41 19.60 7.52 15.80
CA GLN A 41 18.74 8.25 14.88
C GLN A 41 17.69 8.99 15.72
N ASP A 42 17.17 10.13 15.20
CA ASP A 42 16.12 10.98 15.83
C ASP A 42 14.77 10.24 16.02
N LEU A 43 14.79 8.95 16.35
CA LEU A 43 13.61 8.15 16.65
C LEU A 43 12.91 8.65 17.92
N PHE A 44 13.69 9.19 18.86
CA PHE A 44 13.19 9.72 20.12
C PHE A 44 12.28 10.95 19.95
N LYS A 45 12.42 11.71 18.87
CA LYS A 45 11.49 12.80 18.52
C LYS A 45 10.07 12.30 18.17
N ARG A 46 9.89 10.98 17.98
CA ARG A 46 8.60 10.37 17.61
C ARG A 46 7.90 9.65 18.78
N GLY A 47 8.30 9.88 20.02
CA GLY A 47 7.70 9.23 21.20
C GLY A 47 8.00 7.74 21.33
N VAL A 48 9.10 7.26 20.75
CA VAL A 48 9.50 5.84 20.74
C VAL A 48 9.97 5.34 22.13
N HIS A 49 10.11 6.22 23.12
CA HIS A 49 10.57 5.85 24.48
C HIS A 49 9.68 4.82 25.19
N GLU A 50 8.40 4.79 24.84
CA GLU A 50 7.41 3.87 25.44
C GLU A 50 7.34 2.52 24.70
N TRP A 51 8.07 2.37 23.58
CA TRP A 51 8.02 1.17 22.78
C TRP A 51 9.01 0.14 23.28
N LYS A 52 8.63 -1.12 23.22
CA LYS A 52 9.49 -2.24 23.62
C LYS A 52 10.63 -2.37 22.62
N GLU A 53 11.86 -2.17 23.11
CA GLU A 53 13.07 -2.39 22.34
C GLU A 53 13.32 -3.88 22.13
N CYS A 54 13.45 -4.33 20.88
CA CYS A 54 13.75 -5.72 20.51
C CYS A 54 15.25 -5.99 20.45
N ASN A 55 15.62 -7.25 20.23
CA ASN A 55 17.02 -7.65 20.06
C ASN A 55 17.65 -6.95 18.84
N PRO A 56 18.77 -6.23 19.00
CA PRO A 56 19.41 -5.56 17.89
C PRO A 56 20.14 -6.52 16.96
N LYS A 57 20.34 -6.10 15.70
CA LYS A 57 21.19 -6.78 14.73
C LYS A 57 22.42 -5.93 14.43
N LEU A 58 23.60 -6.55 14.50
CA LEU A 58 24.84 -5.89 14.09
C LEU A 58 25.01 -6.04 12.57
N VAL A 59 24.96 -4.94 11.83
CA VAL A 59 25.01 -4.91 10.36
C VAL A 59 26.25 -4.18 9.87
N LYS A 60 27.02 -4.80 8.97
CA LYS A 60 28.15 -4.17 8.29
C LYS A 60 27.74 -3.65 6.91
N GLN A 61 27.91 -2.36 6.66
CA GLN A 61 27.68 -1.74 5.36
C GLN A 61 28.96 -1.01 4.91
N GLY A 62 29.65 -1.58 3.93
CA GLY A 62 30.97 -1.12 3.52
C GLY A 62 31.99 -1.21 4.66
N LYS A 63 32.58 -0.07 5.06
CA LYS A 63 33.54 0.06 6.18
C LYS A 63 32.89 0.39 7.54
N LYS A 64 31.56 0.59 7.57
CA LYS A 64 30.84 1.03 8.78
C LYS A 64 30.01 -0.10 9.36
N TYR A 65 29.87 -0.10 10.68
CA TYR A 65 28.98 -0.97 11.44
C TYR A 65 27.77 -0.19 11.93
N PHE A 66 26.63 -0.85 11.94
CA PHE A 66 25.34 -0.30 12.38
C PHE A 66 24.69 -1.27 13.35
N LEU A 67 24.13 -0.74 14.43
CA LEU A 67 23.20 -1.45 15.29
C LEU A 67 21.78 -1.14 14.81
N ASN A 68 21.15 -2.13 14.20
CA ASN A 68 19.75 -2.04 13.80
C ASN A 68 18.88 -2.49 14.96
N ILE A 69 18.30 -1.54 15.67
CA ILE A 69 17.42 -1.77 16.81
C ILE A 69 15.99 -1.63 16.35
N SER A 70 15.21 -2.70 16.46
CA SER A 70 13.79 -2.69 16.19
C SER A 70 13.01 -2.36 17.46
N TYR A 71 11.90 -1.65 17.32
CA TYR A 71 10.99 -1.34 18.40
C TYR A 71 9.61 -1.89 18.08
N GLU A 72 8.90 -2.35 19.09
CA GLU A 72 7.60 -2.98 19.01
C GLU A 72 6.60 -2.18 19.86
N GLN A 73 5.42 -1.93 19.32
CA GLN A 73 4.32 -1.28 20.02
C GLN A 73 3.03 -2.04 19.73
N GLN A 74 2.19 -2.21 20.74
CA GLN A 74 0.83 -2.69 20.56
C GLN A 74 -0.07 -1.52 20.23
N VAL A 75 -0.80 -1.61 19.12
CA VAL A 75 -1.77 -0.61 18.68
C VAL A 75 -3.15 -1.23 18.59
N ALA A 76 -4.13 -0.61 19.24
CA ALA A 76 -5.53 -0.99 19.09
C ALA A 76 -6.06 -0.49 17.74
N LEU A 77 -6.50 -1.41 16.89
CA LEU A 77 -7.13 -1.05 15.62
C LEU A 77 -8.60 -0.71 15.84
N HIS A 78 -9.12 0.27 15.10
CA HIS A 78 -10.52 0.68 15.14
C HIS A 78 -11.47 -0.52 14.88
N LYS A 79 -12.41 -0.73 15.80
CA LYS A 79 -13.45 -1.77 15.72
C LYS A 79 -14.82 -1.12 15.58
N GLU A 80 -15.00 -0.35 14.55
CA GLU A 80 -16.28 0.31 14.31
C GLU A 80 -17.28 -0.64 13.66
N LYS A 81 -18.57 -0.55 14.06
CA LYS A 81 -19.65 -1.31 13.41
C LYS A 81 -19.77 -0.88 11.94
N ILE A 82 -20.12 -1.82 11.04
CA ILE A 82 -20.15 -1.58 9.58
C ILE A 82 -20.95 -0.33 9.22
N GLN A 83 -22.10 -0.12 9.88
CA GLN A 83 -23.01 0.99 9.64
C GLN A 83 -22.42 2.38 9.93
N HIS A 84 -21.41 2.45 10.78
CA HIS A 84 -20.72 3.70 11.16
C HIS A 84 -19.34 3.83 10.50
N GLN A 85 -18.93 2.83 9.73
CA GLN A 85 -17.61 2.86 9.09
C GLN A 85 -17.54 3.91 7.99
N ARG A 86 -16.45 4.67 8.00
CA ARG A 86 -15.95 5.41 6.85
C ARG A 86 -14.71 4.70 6.33
N ILE A 87 -14.66 4.47 5.03
CA ILE A 87 -13.53 3.82 4.39
C ILE A 87 -12.88 4.73 3.36
N CYS A 88 -11.58 4.58 3.15
CA CYS A 88 -10.85 5.19 2.05
C CYS A 88 -10.50 4.10 1.03
N ALA A 89 -11.20 4.07 -0.08
CA ALA A 89 -10.90 3.18 -1.19
C ALA A 89 -9.82 3.81 -2.08
N VAL A 90 -8.76 3.03 -2.38
CA VAL A 90 -7.57 3.52 -3.08
C VAL A 90 -7.32 2.68 -4.32
N ASP A 91 -7.37 3.31 -5.48
CA ASP A 91 -6.86 2.76 -6.75
C ASP A 91 -5.45 3.28 -7.01
N LEU A 92 -4.49 2.36 -7.21
CA LEU A 92 -3.09 2.68 -7.48
C LEU A 92 -2.80 2.59 -8.97
N GLY A 93 -2.40 3.71 -9.57
CA GLY A 93 -2.23 3.84 -11.02
C GLY A 93 -0.82 4.22 -11.49
N LEU A 94 -0.65 4.25 -12.81
CA LEU A 94 0.56 4.73 -13.47
C LEU A 94 0.57 6.26 -13.58
N THR A 95 -0.51 6.84 -14.06
CA THR A 95 -0.66 8.29 -14.27
C THR A 95 -0.84 8.99 -12.93
N ASN A 96 -1.86 8.62 -12.18
CA ASN A 96 -2.00 8.99 -10.79
C ASN A 96 -1.30 7.94 -9.93
N SER A 97 -0.50 8.34 -8.94
CA SER A 97 0.11 7.38 -8.00
C SER A 97 -0.95 6.69 -7.16
N ALA A 98 -1.97 7.45 -6.78
CA ALA A 98 -3.18 6.93 -6.14
C ALA A 98 -4.37 7.83 -6.47
N VAL A 99 -5.57 7.23 -6.57
CA VAL A 99 -6.85 7.93 -6.53
C VAL A 99 -7.62 7.39 -5.34
N CYS A 100 -7.94 8.29 -4.42
CA CYS A 100 -8.61 7.96 -3.16
C CYS A 100 -10.05 8.46 -3.18
N SER A 101 -10.97 7.67 -2.68
CA SER A 101 -12.35 8.06 -2.41
C SER A 101 -12.79 7.62 -1.02
N VAL A 102 -13.38 8.52 -0.26
CA VAL A 102 -13.97 8.22 1.05
C VAL A 102 -15.44 7.91 0.86
N LEU A 103 -15.84 6.74 1.33
CA LEU A 103 -17.23 6.28 1.28
C LEU A 103 -17.72 5.95 2.69
N ASP A 104 -19.01 6.21 2.92
CA ASP A 104 -19.73 5.73 4.09
C ASP A 104 -20.47 4.41 3.84
N ALA A 105 -21.09 3.89 4.88
CA ALA A 105 -21.85 2.64 4.83
C ALA A 105 -23.19 2.73 4.05
N ASN A 106 -23.58 3.90 3.56
CA ASN A 106 -24.74 4.09 2.70
C ASN A 106 -24.35 4.17 1.21
N GLY A 107 -23.04 4.14 0.92
CA GLY A 107 -22.52 4.28 -0.44
C GLY A 107 -22.33 5.74 -0.87
N THR A 108 -22.47 6.70 0.05
CA THR A 108 -22.22 8.10 -0.22
C THR A 108 -20.72 8.36 -0.35
N VAL A 109 -20.33 9.02 -1.42
CA VAL A 109 -18.94 9.47 -1.64
C VAL A 109 -18.76 10.82 -0.95
N LEU A 110 -18.07 10.82 0.20
CA LEU A 110 -17.87 12.01 1.05
C LEU A 110 -16.73 12.89 0.55
N ALA A 111 -15.64 12.27 0.04
CA ALA A 111 -14.48 13.01 -0.43
C ALA A 111 -13.69 12.21 -1.47
N ARG A 112 -12.85 12.92 -2.23
CA ARG A 112 -11.97 12.34 -3.25
C ARG A 112 -10.67 13.10 -3.35
N LYS A 113 -9.56 12.40 -3.63
CA LYS A 113 -8.23 12.98 -3.79
C LYS A 113 -7.46 12.27 -4.88
N PHE A 114 -6.82 13.05 -5.75
CA PHE A 114 -5.87 12.57 -6.76
C PHE A 114 -4.45 12.88 -6.28
N ILE A 115 -3.62 11.85 -6.17
CA ILE A 115 -2.21 11.98 -5.78
C ILE A 115 -1.38 11.78 -7.03
N ARG A 116 -0.67 12.83 -7.43
CA ARG A 116 0.13 12.87 -8.65
C ARG A 116 1.57 13.24 -8.32
N HIS A 117 2.51 12.67 -9.06
CA HIS A 117 3.94 12.95 -8.93
C HIS A 117 4.52 13.13 -10.33
N GLN A 118 3.96 14.06 -11.10
CA GLN A 118 4.30 14.22 -12.51
C GLN A 118 5.79 14.50 -12.71
N ARG A 119 6.35 15.42 -11.93
CA ARG A 119 7.76 15.81 -11.99
C ARG A 119 8.69 14.64 -11.65
N GLU A 120 8.40 13.94 -10.57
CA GLU A 120 9.19 12.81 -10.09
C GLU A 120 9.10 11.62 -11.06
N LYS A 121 7.93 11.37 -11.63
CA LYS A 121 7.71 10.34 -12.65
C LYS A 121 8.46 10.65 -13.94
N ASP A 122 8.52 11.91 -14.37
CA ASP A 122 9.31 12.32 -15.52
C ASP A 122 10.81 12.16 -15.25
N GLN A 123 11.28 12.51 -14.06
CA GLN A 123 12.67 12.25 -13.65
C GLN A 123 12.97 10.75 -13.62
N LEU A 124 12.07 9.92 -13.11
CA LEU A 124 12.20 8.46 -13.08
C LEU A 124 12.27 7.89 -14.51
N ARG A 125 11.43 8.39 -15.42
CA ARG A 125 11.44 8.01 -16.84
C ARG A 125 12.78 8.36 -17.50
N ARG A 126 13.29 9.58 -17.27
CA ARG A 126 14.61 10.02 -17.78
C ARG A 126 15.73 9.14 -17.20
N ALA A 127 15.77 8.91 -15.90
CA ALA A 127 16.77 8.07 -15.24
C ALA A 127 16.76 6.64 -15.80
N THR A 128 15.58 6.06 -16.02
CA THR A 128 15.43 4.72 -16.63
C THR A 128 15.91 4.70 -18.08
N ASN A 129 15.70 5.75 -18.86
CA ASN A 129 16.18 5.84 -20.23
C ASN A 129 17.72 5.97 -20.27
N TYR A 130 18.32 6.76 -19.37
CA TYR A 130 19.78 6.85 -19.24
C TYR A 130 20.40 5.50 -18.86
N LEU A 131 19.83 4.79 -17.88
CA LEU A 131 20.28 3.43 -17.54
C LEU A 131 20.27 2.53 -18.76
N ARG A 132 19.17 2.51 -19.54
CA ARG A 132 19.04 1.67 -20.73
C ARG A 132 20.06 2.03 -21.82
N LYS A 133 20.31 3.33 -22.04
CA LYS A 133 21.33 3.79 -23.01
C LYS A 133 22.73 3.31 -22.58
N ALA A 134 23.08 3.51 -21.30
CA ALA A 134 24.35 3.08 -20.76
C ALA A 134 24.54 1.56 -20.83
N GLN A 135 23.51 0.76 -20.48
CA GLN A 135 23.56 -0.70 -20.57
C GLN A 135 23.77 -1.20 -22.00
N ARG A 136 23.16 -0.54 -23.01
CA ARG A 136 23.39 -0.88 -24.43
C ARG A 136 24.82 -0.55 -24.89
N GLN A 137 25.37 0.56 -24.43
CA GLN A 137 26.72 1.00 -24.81
C GLN A 137 27.81 0.13 -24.21
N THR A 138 27.61 -0.35 -22.98
CA THR A 138 28.66 -1.09 -22.24
C THR A 138 28.45 -2.61 -22.23
N GLY A 139 27.29 -3.12 -22.67
CA GLY A 139 26.92 -4.53 -22.51
C GLY A 139 26.70 -4.97 -21.05
N THR A 140 26.87 -4.07 -20.08
CA THR A 140 26.84 -4.40 -18.65
C THR A 140 25.46 -4.13 -18.03
N ALA A 141 24.87 -5.14 -17.42
CA ALA A 141 23.60 -5.01 -16.70
C ALA A 141 23.74 -4.29 -15.34
N SER A 142 24.91 -4.44 -14.70
CA SER A 142 25.21 -3.85 -13.39
C SER A 142 25.66 -2.41 -13.53
N MET A 143 24.83 -1.49 -13.04
CA MET A 143 25.11 -0.04 -13.05
C MET A 143 24.63 0.60 -11.76
N PRO A 144 25.36 0.43 -10.63
CA PRO A 144 24.88 0.83 -9.28
C PRO A 144 24.49 2.30 -9.19
N ARG A 145 25.22 3.20 -9.82
CA ARG A 145 24.94 4.65 -9.79
C ARG A 145 23.56 4.98 -10.37
N TYR A 146 23.20 4.38 -11.51
CA TYR A 146 21.90 4.61 -12.15
C TYR A 146 20.76 3.95 -11.36
N TRP A 147 20.98 2.73 -10.90
CA TRP A 147 20.02 2.02 -10.07
C TRP A 147 19.75 2.74 -8.74
N ASN A 148 20.77 3.27 -8.07
CA ASN A 148 20.60 4.04 -6.83
C ASN A 148 19.72 5.27 -7.05
N ARG A 149 19.91 5.99 -8.17
CA ARG A 149 19.04 7.11 -8.53
C ARG A 149 17.60 6.69 -8.78
N ILE A 150 17.38 5.62 -9.55
CA ILE A 150 16.03 5.06 -9.83
C ILE A 150 15.36 4.66 -8.53
N ASN A 151 16.05 3.89 -7.69
CA ASN A 151 15.52 3.43 -6.41
C ASN A 151 15.21 4.59 -5.46
N GLY A 152 16.06 5.62 -5.43
CA GLY A 152 15.83 6.84 -4.64
C GLY A 152 14.53 7.56 -5.05
N LEU A 153 14.33 7.79 -6.35
CA LEU A 153 13.12 8.42 -6.88
C LEU A 153 11.87 7.57 -6.61
N GLN A 154 11.96 6.26 -6.78
CA GLN A 154 10.85 5.36 -6.46
C GLN A 154 10.48 5.40 -4.98
N LYS A 155 11.48 5.37 -4.10
CA LYS A 155 11.28 5.46 -2.65
C LYS A 155 10.65 6.79 -2.24
N GLN A 156 11.04 7.89 -2.88
CA GLN A 156 10.44 9.21 -2.66
C GLN A 156 8.97 9.23 -3.05
N ILE A 157 8.61 8.81 -4.27
CA ILE A 157 7.23 8.72 -4.74
C ILE A 157 6.39 7.82 -3.82
N LEU A 158 6.95 6.68 -3.41
CA LEU A 158 6.29 5.72 -2.53
C LEU A 158 5.96 6.35 -1.17
N ASN A 159 6.95 6.94 -0.51
CA ASN A 159 6.79 7.51 0.83
C ASN A 159 5.81 8.69 0.81
N ASP A 160 5.92 9.57 -0.19
CA ASP A 160 5.04 10.72 -0.31
C ASP A 160 3.60 10.32 -0.65
N THR A 161 3.42 9.33 -1.55
CA THR A 161 2.08 8.76 -1.83
C THR A 161 1.46 8.18 -0.56
N ALA A 162 2.22 7.39 0.21
CA ALA A 162 1.72 6.79 1.44
C ALA A 162 1.34 7.87 2.47
N ALA A 163 2.20 8.87 2.68
CA ALA A 163 1.92 9.97 3.60
C ALA A 163 0.65 10.75 3.21
N GLN A 164 0.46 11.03 1.92
CA GLN A 164 -0.73 11.74 1.45
C GLN A 164 -2.02 10.91 1.57
N ILE A 165 -1.97 9.58 1.40
CA ILE A 165 -3.12 8.69 1.63
C ILE A 165 -3.49 8.71 3.11
N ILE A 166 -2.53 8.55 4.02
CA ILE A 166 -2.77 8.57 5.48
C ILE A 166 -3.32 9.91 5.93
N GLN A 167 -2.71 11.02 5.49
CA GLN A 167 -3.19 12.35 5.82
C GLN A 167 -4.64 12.56 5.37
N PHE A 168 -4.98 12.15 4.16
CA PHE A 168 -6.34 12.24 3.63
C PHE A 168 -7.32 11.36 4.43
N ALA A 169 -6.92 10.14 4.78
CA ALA A 169 -7.74 9.25 5.60
C ALA A 169 -8.00 9.82 7.01
N LYS A 170 -6.99 10.40 7.64
CA LYS A 170 -7.12 11.09 8.96
C LYS A 170 -8.07 12.27 8.89
N GLN A 171 -7.95 13.14 7.88
CA GLN A 171 -8.80 14.31 7.69
C GLN A 171 -10.29 13.97 7.58
N HIS A 172 -10.61 12.77 7.10
CA HIS A 172 -11.99 12.30 6.92
C HIS A 172 -12.42 11.24 7.95
N HIS A 173 -11.66 11.05 9.02
CA HIS A 173 -11.97 10.09 10.11
C HIS A 173 -12.23 8.67 9.56
N VAL A 174 -11.35 8.20 8.70
CA VAL A 174 -11.44 6.88 8.07
C VAL A 174 -11.03 5.78 9.06
N HIS A 175 -11.82 4.72 9.14
CA HIS A 175 -11.54 3.57 10.00
C HIS A 175 -10.75 2.46 9.27
N THR A 176 -10.98 2.33 7.94
CA THR A 176 -10.36 1.28 7.11
C THR A 176 -9.93 1.83 5.77
N ILE A 177 -8.68 1.57 5.37
CA ILE A 177 -8.20 1.85 4.01
C ILE A 177 -8.32 0.57 3.19
N VAL A 178 -8.90 0.69 1.99
CA VAL A 178 -9.22 -0.46 1.13
C VAL A 178 -8.43 -0.38 -0.16
N PHE A 179 -7.67 -1.43 -0.45
CA PHE A 179 -6.90 -1.60 -1.68
C PHE A 179 -7.41 -2.76 -2.52
N GLU A 180 -6.93 -2.86 -3.75
CA GLU A 180 -6.99 -4.08 -4.54
C GLU A 180 -5.94 -5.09 -4.08
N TYR A 181 -6.27 -6.38 -4.16
CA TYR A 181 -5.34 -7.48 -3.87
C TYR A 181 -4.36 -7.67 -5.04
N LEU A 182 -3.06 -7.48 -4.80
CA LEU A 182 -2.03 -7.48 -5.84
C LEU A 182 -1.24 -8.79 -5.97
N ASP A 183 -1.29 -9.70 -5.00
CA ASP A 183 -0.37 -10.83 -4.92
C ASP A 183 -0.45 -11.83 -6.10
N LYS A 184 -1.52 -11.77 -6.89
CA LYS A 184 -1.71 -12.62 -8.07
C LYS A 184 -1.31 -11.96 -9.40
N MET A 185 -0.77 -10.75 -9.39
CA MET A 185 -0.34 -10.09 -10.62
C MET A 185 0.90 -10.78 -11.21
N ARG A 186 0.74 -11.35 -12.40
CA ARG A 186 1.83 -11.97 -13.15
C ARG A 186 2.25 -11.07 -14.31
N ILE A 187 3.52 -11.18 -14.72
CA ILE A 187 4.01 -10.49 -15.91
C ILE A 187 3.26 -11.05 -17.12
N PRO A 188 2.57 -10.21 -17.92
CA PRO A 188 1.88 -10.69 -19.11
C PRO A 188 2.81 -11.42 -20.08
N LYS A 189 2.30 -12.46 -20.75
CA LYS A 189 3.04 -13.15 -21.82
C LYS A 189 3.43 -12.12 -22.91
N GLY A 190 4.62 -12.26 -23.50
CA GLY A 190 5.10 -11.33 -24.52
C GLY A 190 5.69 -10.00 -24.00
N TYR A 191 5.83 -9.82 -22.68
CA TYR A 191 6.53 -8.67 -22.10
C TYR A 191 8.04 -8.97 -21.98
N TYR A 192 8.83 -8.40 -22.88
CA TYR A 192 10.30 -8.53 -22.92
C TYR A 192 10.97 -7.16 -22.74
N GLY A 193 12.24 -7.15 -22.36
CA GLY A 193 13.09 -5.96 -22.28
C GLY A 193 12.43 -4.81 -21.50
N ALA A 194 12.24 -3.67 -22.16
CA ALA A 194 11.72 -2.47 -21.55
C ALA A 194 10.28 -2.58 -21.03
N LYS A 195 9.42 -3.36 -21.70
CA LYS A 195 8.03 -3.57 -21.24
C LYS A 195 8.02 -4.37 -19.95
N LYS A 196 8.84 -5.44 -19.87
CA LYS A 196 9.00 -6.26 -18.65
C LYS A 196 9.55 -5.45 -17.48
N LEU A 197 10.56 -4.62 -17.73
CA LEU A 197 11.15 -3.76 -16.70
C LEU A 197 10.12 -2.75 -16.17
N ARG A 198 9.42 -2.03 -17.05
CA ARG A 198 8.36 -1.07 -16.64
C ARG A 198 7.27 -1.75 -15.83
N PHE A 199 6.82 -2.93 -16.23
CA PHE A 199 5.82 -3.69 -15.49
C PHE A 199 6.32 -4.05 -14.07
N LYS A 200 7.56 -4.58 -13.96
CA LYS A 200 8.16 -4.90 -12.66
C LYS A 200 8.29 -3.68 -11.74
N LEU A 201 8.77 -2.56 -12.27
CA LEU A 201 8.93 -1.33 -11.50
C LEU A 201 7.58 -0.80 -11.01
N HIS A 202 6.55 -0.88 -11.86
CA HIS A 202 5.20 -0.46 -11.51
C HIS A 202 4.56 -1.37 -10.45
N TYR A 203 4.66 -2.68 -10.62
CA TYR A 203 4.16 -3.65 -9.64
C TYR A 203 4.85 -3.49 -8.28
N TRP A 204 6.18 -3.36 -8.29
CA TRP A 204 6.95 -3.14 -7.08
C TRP A 204 6.54 -1.83 -6.37
N ALA A 205 6.32 -0.76 -7.13
CA ALA A 205 5.85 0.51 -6.58
C ALA A 205 4.47 0.38 -5.92
N LYS A 206 3.50 -0.25 -6.60
CA LYS A 206 2.16 -0.50 -6.03
C LYS A 206 2.23 -1.29 -4.72
N LYS A 207 2.96 -2.41 -4.71
CA LYS A 207 3.11 -3.24 -3.51
C LYS A 207 3.84 -2.49 -2.40
N GLY A 208 4.88 -1.73 -2.73
CA GLY A 208 5.61 -0.90 -1.78
C GLY A 208 4.73 0.18 -1.15
N ILE A 209 3.86 0.84 -1.94
CA ILE A 209 2.89 1.82 -1.42
C ILE A 209 1.91 1.14 -0.47
N GLN A 210 1.33 -0.01 -0.84
CA GLN A 210 0.40 -0.74 0.04
C GLN A 210 1.05 -1.10 1.38
N ASN A 211 2.26 -1.67 1.35
CA ASN A 211 2.97 -2.05 2.57
C ASN A 211 3.30 -0.82 3.45
N LYS A 212 3.72 0.30 2.83
CA LYS A 212 4.04 1.51 3.59
C LYS A 212 2.78 2.18 4.17
N VAL A 213 1.67 2.17 3.43
CA VAL A 213 0.38 2.65 3.94
C VAL A 213 -0.12 1.75 5.08
N GLU A 214 0.02 0.42 4.97
CA GLU A 214 -0.36 -0.52 6.03
C GLU A 214 0.43 -0.25 7.33
N GLU A 215 1.76 -0.10 7.22
CA GLU A 215 2.60 0.28 8.35
C GLU A 215 2.10 1.58 9.01
N MET A 216 1.92 2.64 8.22
CA MET A 216 1.51 3.95 8.73
C MET A 216 0.06 3.97 9.25
N ALA A 217 -0.85 3.24 8.59
CA ALA A 217 -2.24 3.13 8.99
C ALA A 217 -2.39 2.46 10.36
N HIS A 218 -1.61 1.41 10.62
CA HIS A 218 -1.62 0.72 11.90
C HIS A 218 -1.16 1.63 13.03
N TYR A 219 -0.16 2.49 12.83
CA TYR A 219 0.23 3.50 13.84
C TYR A 219 -0.91 4.47 14.21
N GLU A 220 -1.80 4.73 13.26
CA GLU A 220 -2.95 5.60 13.46
C GLU A 220 -4.22 4.81 13.88
N GLY A 221 -4.10 3.53 14.20
CA GLY A 221 -5.23 2.67 14.56
C GLY A 221 -6.13 2.28 13.39
N MET A 222 -5.84 2.71 12.16
CA MET A 222 -6.66 2.38 10.99
C MET A 222 -6.40 0.95 10.51
N ARG A 223 -7.46 0.28 10.05
CA ARG A 223 -7.38 -1.07 9.47
C ARG A 223 -7.05 -1.01 7.98
N ILE A 224 -6.41 -2.05 7.47
CA ILE A 224 -6.21 -2.28 6.03
C ILE A 224 -7.09 -3.44 5.56
N SER A 225 -7.73 -3.25 4.43
CA SER A 225 -8.48 -4.30 3.76
C SER A 225 -8.12 -4.38 2.27
N ARG A 226 -8.29 -5.55 1.68
CA ARG A 226 -8.02 -5.80 0.27
C ARG A 226 -9.19 -6.50 -0.38
N VAL A 227 -9.58 -6.05 -1.58
CA VAL A 227 -10.68 -6.60 -2.37
C VAL A 227 -10.18 -7.23 -3.66
N ASN A 228 -11.02 -8.08 -4.27
CA ASN A 228 -10.69 -8.70 -5.55
C ASN A 228 -10.54 -7.64 -6.65
N PRO A 229 -9.38 -7.56 -7.35
CA PRO A 229 -9.10 -6.54 -8.37
C PRO A 229 -9.80 -6.80 -9.70
N ARG A 230 -10.34 -8.02 -9.93
CA ARG A 230 -10.86 -8.39 -11.25
C ARG A 230 -12.06 -7.53 -11.63
N ASN A 231 -11.96 -6.81 -12.75
CA ASN A 231 -13.01 -5.98 -13.35
C ASN A 231 -13.46 -4.75 -12.53
N THR A 232 -12.72 -4.29 -11.51
CA THR A 232 -13.03 -3.05 -10.77
C THR A 232 -13.09 -1.84 -11.70
N SER A 233 -12.24 -1.80 -12.70
CA SER A 233 -12.16 -0.73 -13.69
C SER A 233 -12.87 -1.04 -15.02
N LYS A 234 -13.49 -2.25 -15.14
CA LYS A 234 -14.20 -2.67 -16.36
C LYS A 234 -15.66 -2.24 -16.34
N TYR A 235 -16.26 -2.14 -15.16
CA TYR A 235 -17.67 -1.78 -15.00
C TYR A 235 -17.83 -0.37 -14.48
N ALA A 236 -18.84 0.33 -15.03
CA ALA A 236 -19.25 1.65 -14.57
C ALA A 236 -19.76 1.59 -13.13
N PHE A 237 -19.39 2.58 -12.31
CA PHE A 237 -19.81 2.59 -10.90
C PHE A 237 -21.33 2.77 -10.74
N ASP A 238 -22.02 3.37 -11.74
CA ASP A 238 -23.45 3.60 -11.74
C ASP A 238 -24.28 2.38 -12.19
N GLY A 239 -23.61 1.24 -12.46
CA GLY A 239 -24.28 0.01 -12.86
C GLY A 239 -24.68 -0.06 -14.34
N SER A 240 -24.37 0.94 -15.18
CA SER A 240 -24.75 1.02 -16.59
C SER A 240 -24.04 -0.02 -17.49
N GLY A 241 -23.13 -0.82 -16.95
CA GLY A 241 -22.48 -1.90 -17.69
C GLY A 241 -20.98 -1.72 -17.90
N GLU A 242 -20.44 -2.32 -18.96
CA GLU A 242 -19.02 -2.22 -19.26
C GLU A 242 -18.65 -0.83 -19.82
N VAL A 243 -17.52 -0.29 -19.35
CA VAL A 243 -17.02 1.00 -19.81
C VAL A 243 -16.13 0.86 -21.04
N LYS A 244 -16.23 1.81 -21.97
CA LYS A 244 -15.24 2.01 -23.03
C LYS A 244 -14.17 2.97 -22.52
N ARG A 245 -12.89 2.70 -22.84
CA ARG A 245 -11.78 3.56 -22.44
C ARG A 245 -11.49 4.59 -23.54
N SER A 246 -11.21 5.83 -23.14
CA SER A 246 -10.65 6.81 -24.06
C SER A 246 -9.31 6.36 -24.64
N PRO A 247 -8.86 6.88 -25.78
CA PRO A 247 -7.56 6.54 -26.37
C PRO A 247 -6.37 6.77 -25.42
N ARG A 248 -6.48 7.75 -24.52
CA ARG A 248 -5.48 8.04 -23.46
C ARG A 248 -5.64 7.14 -22.25
N GLY A 249 -6.77 6.42 -22.11
CA GLY A 249 -7.05 5.50 -21.01
C GLY A 249 -7.45 6.14 -19.69
N ASP A 250 -7.49 7.47 -19.60
CA ASP A 250 -7.80 8.26 -18.39
C ASP A 250 -9.30 8.41 -18.14
N LEU A 251 -10.12 8.40 -19.20
CA LEU A 251 -11.58 8.48 -19.11
C LEU A 251 -12.24 7.12 -19.38
N ALA A 252 -13.28 6.85 -18.62
CA ALA A 252 -14.25 5.78 -18.81
C ALA A 252 -15.52 6.39 -19.42
N ILE A 253 -15.92 5.89 -20.58
CA ILE A 253 -17.16 6.26 -21.29
C ILE A 253 -18.19 5.19 -20.96
N PHE A 254 -19.26 5.57 -20.28
CA PHE A 254 -20.34 4.67 -19.85
C PHE A 254 -21.31 4.42 -21.01
N SER A 255 -22.08 3.37 -20.93
CA SER A 255 -23.10 3.04 -21.94
C SER A 255 -24.17 4.15 -22.10
N THR A 256 -24.38 4.94 -21.05
CA THR A 256 -25.25 6.13 -21.03
C THR A 256 -24.65 7.36 -21.74
N GLY A 257 -23.43 7.27 -22.28
CA GLY A 257 -22.71 8.40 -22.85
C GLY A 257 -21.95 9.25 -21.80
N LYS A 258 -22.16 9.03 -20.52
CA LYS A 258 -21.47 9.75 -19.44
C LYS A 258 -19.97 9.43 -19.46
N GLN A 259 -19.15 10.49 -19.35
CA GLN A 259 -17.71 10.37 -19.23
C GLN A 259 -17.27 10.60 -17.78
N TYR A 260 -16.39 9.74 -17.29
CA TYR A 260 -15.90 9.82 -15.91
C TYR A 260 -14.43 9.44 -15.81
N HIS A 261 -13.70 9.97 -14.81
CA HIS A 261 -12.31 9.56 -14.62
C HIS A 261 -12.24 8.07 -14.25
N ALA A 262 -11.47 7.33 -15.03
CA ALA A 262 -11.46 5.87 -14.97
C ALA A 262 -10.99 5.32 -13.60
N ASP A 263 -9.89 5.87 -13.06
CA ASP A 263 -9.35 5.43 -11.76
C ASP A 263 -10.29 5.85 -10.61
N LEU A 264 -11.03 6.97 -10.77
CA LEU A 264 -12.01 7.39 -9.76
C LEU A 264 -13.22 6.45 -9.75
N SER A 265 -13.73 6.06 -10.93
CA SER A 265 -14.79 5.04 -11.05
C SER A 265 -14.34 3.70 -10.43
N ALA A 266 -13.10 3.29 -10.67
CA ALA A 266 -12.51 2.09 -10.08
C ALA A 266 -12.46 2.18 -8.54
N SER A 267 -12.05 3.33 -7.99
CA SER A 267 -11.98 3.51 -6.53
C SER A 267 -13.35 3.39 -5.86
N TYR A 268 -14.43 3.85 -6.50
CA TYR A 268 -15.79 3.66 -5.99
C TYR A 268 -16.20 2.19 -5.96
N ASN A 269 -15.88 1.44 -7.01
CA ASN A 269 -16.16 0.00 -7.05
C ASN A 269 -15.32 -0.79 -6.02
N ILE A 270 -14.08 -0.36 -5.75
CA ILE A 270 -13.24 -0.92 -4.67
C ILE A 270 -13.94 -0.76 -3.32
N GLY A 271 -14.43 0.45 -3.02
CA GLY A 271 -15.14 0.74 -1.78
C GLY A 271 -16.45 -0.04 -1.64
N ALA A 272 -17.25 -0.10 -2.69
CA ALA A 272 -18.48 -0.87 -2.73
C ALA A 272 -18.25 -2.36 -2.45
N ARG A 273 -17.24 -2.97 -3.06
CA ARG A 273 -16.89 -4.39 -2.84
C ARG A 273 -16.47 -4.68 -1.40
N TYR A 274 -15.85 -3.72 -0.73
CA TYR A 274 -15.56 -3.86 0.70
C TYR A 274 -16.85 -3.99 1.49
N PHE A 275 -17.77 -3.03 1.38
CA PHE A 275 -19.02 -3.04 2.13
C PHE A 275 -19.91 -4.24 1.80
N ILE A 276 -20.07 -4.58 0.52
CA ILE A 276 -20.83 -5.77 0.09
C ILE A 276 -20.27 -7.04 0.76
N ARG A 277 -18.95 -7.21 0.78
CA ARG A 277 -18.29 -8.34 1.41
C ARG A 277 -18.49 -8.35 2.93
N GLU A 278 -18.38 -7.20 3.60
CA GLU A 278 -18.55 -7.15 5.05
C GLU A 278 -20.01 -7.40 5.45
N ILE A 279 -21.00 -6.92 4.68
CA ILE A 279 -22.41 -7.26 4.87
C ILE A 279 -22.62 -8.77 4.65
N GLN A 280 -22.07 -9.34 3.58
CA GLN A 280 -22.16 -10.78 3.33
C GLN A 280 -21.63 -11.63 4.48
N LYS A 281 -20.58 -11.15 5.17
CA LYS A 281 -20.01 -11.85 6.33
C LYS A 281 -20.84 -11.69 7.61
N SER A 282 -21.65 -10.65 7.71
CA SER A 282 -22.43 -10.33 8.93
C SER A 282 -23.78 -11.03 8.98
N ILE A 283 -24.21 -11.66 7.89
CA ILE A 283 -25.52 -12.34 7.78
C ILE A 283 -25.36 -13.81 7.40
N SER A 284 -26.41 -14.57 7.58
CA SER A 284 -26.45 -15.99 7.22
C SER A 284 -26.44 -16.18 5.69
N GLU A 285 -26.01 -17.36 5.23
CA GLU A 285 -25.99 -17.70 3.80
C GLU A 285 -27.39 -17.68 3.19
N LYS A 286 -28.43 -18.07 3.95
CA LYS A 286 -29.82 -18.01 3.54
C LYS A 286 -30.30 -16.59 3.30
N GLU A 287 -30.00 -15.68 4.22
CA GLU A 287 -30.32 -14.25 4.08
C GLU A 287 -29.56 -13.63 2.91
N TRP A 288 -28.27 -13.96 2.75
CA TRP A 288 -27.49 -13.49 1.61
C TRP A 288 -28.06 -13.96 0.27
N SER A 289 -28.51 -15.22 0.19
CA SER A 289 -29.14 -15.78 -1.01
C SER A 289 -30.43 -15.06 -1.37
N ALA A 290 -31.27 -14.75 -0.37
CA ALA A 290 -32.50 -13.99 -0.57
C ALA A 290 -32.25 -12.55 -1.04
N LEU A 291 -31.24 -11.85 -0.44
CA LEU A 291 -30.85 -10.51 -0.84
C LEU A 291 -30.24 -10.47 -2.25
N SER A 292 -29.40 -11.44 -2.58
CA SER A 292 -28.75 -11.51 -3.90
C SER A 292 -29.71 -11.87 -5.03
N ALA A 293 -30.82 -12.53 -4.76
CA ALA A 293 -31.92 -12.77 -5.73
C ALA A 293 -32.55 -11.43 -6.18
N ASN A 294 -32.69 -10.46 -5.26
CA ASN A 294 -33.25 -9.13 -5.56
C ASN A 294 -32.22 -8.19 -6.24
N VAL A 295 -30.94 -8.50 -6.17
CA VAL A 295 -29.85 -7.69 -6.76
C VAL A 295 -28.92 -8.61 -7.55
N PRO A 296 -29.25 -8.98 -8.80
CA PRO A 296 -28.51 -9.98 -9.58
C PRO A 296 -27.00 -9.72 -9.74
N THR A 297 -26.58 -8.47 -9.71
CA THR A 297 -25.15 -8.08 -9.80
C THR A 297 -24.33 -8.51 -8.58
N LEU A 298 -24.96 -8.84 -7.44
CA LEU A 298 -24.30 -9.34 -6.24
C LEU A 298 -23.82 -10.79 -6.37
N THR A 299 -24.48 -11.61 -7.19
CA THR A 299 -24.15 -13.03 -7.40
C THR A 299 -22.74 -13.21 -7.96
N THR A 300 -22.25 -12.24 -8.73
CA THR A 300 -20.93 -12.29 -9.35
C THR A 300 -20.00 -11.22 -8.73
N ARG A 301 -19.12 -11.63 -7.82
CA ARG A 301 -18.16 -10.74 -7.12
C ARG A 301 -17.38 -9.81 -8.05
N THR A 302 -17.13 -10.20 -9.29
CA THR A 302 -16.38 -9.41 -10.27
C THR A 302 -17.22 -8.36 -11.00
N LYS A 303 -18.54 -8.39 -10.86
CA LYS A 303 -19.47 -7.41 -11.46
C LYS A 303 -20.03 -6.41 -10.44
N GLN A 304 -19.69 -6.56 -9.16
CA GLN A 304 -20.14 -5.65 -8.10
C GLN A 304 -19.62 -4.24 -8.30
N THR A 305 -20.53 -3.26 -8.27
CA THR A 305 -20.28 -1.83 -8.48
C THR A 305 -20.83 -1.00 -7.31
N LEU A 306 -20.61 0.31 -7.30
CA LEU A 306 -21.22 1.20 -6.30
C LEU A 306 -22.74 1.18 -6.39
N ALA A 307 -23.33 1.15 -7.59
CA ALA A 307 -24.78 1.02 -7.77
C ALA A 307 -25.31 -0.28 -7.16
N SER A 308 -24.62 -1.42 -7.35
CA SER A 308 -25.00 -2.69 -6.70
C SER A 308 -25.02 -2.58 -5.19
N PHE A 309 -24.06 -1.85 -4.60
CA PHE A 309 -24.02 -1.62 -3.16
C PHE A 309 -25.16 -0.72 -2.71
N ILE A 310 -25.44 0.39 -3.40
CA ILE A 310 -26.56 1.28 -3.08
C ILE A 310 -27.88 0.52 -3.14
N THR A 311 -28.12 -0.28 -4.20
CA THR A 311 -29.31 -1.13 -4.31
C THR A 311 -29.40 -2.16 -3.18
N LEU A 312 -28.27 -2.79 -2.79
CA LEU A 312 -28.25 -3.65 -1.60
C LEU A 312 -28.71 -2.92 -0.35
N ARG A 313 -28.29 -1.66 -0.16
CA ARG A 313 -28.65 -0.83 1.00
C ARG A 313 -30.13 -0.45 1.04
N THR A 314 -30.83 -0.39 -0.08
CA THR A 314 -32.28 -0.13 -0.09
C THR A 314 -33.10 -1.34 0.42
N VAL A 315 -32.56 -2.55 0.29
CA VAL A 315 -33.24 -3.80 0.71
C VAL A 315 -32.65 -4.40 2.00
N PHE A 316 -31.50 -3.90 2.44
CA PHE A 316 -30.82 -4.35 3.66
C PHE A 316 -30.63 -3.19 4.64
N SER A 317 -31.25 -3.30 5.82
CA SER A 317 -31.03 -2.39 6.95
C SER A 317 -30.05 -3.02 7.94
N PHE A 318 -29.12 -2.23 8.46
CA PHE A 318 -28.31 -2.68 9.59
C PHE A 318 -29.21 -2.73 10.84
N SER A 319 -29.30 -3.85 11.45
CA SER A 319 -29.91 -4.07 12.76
C SER A 319 -28.95 -3.65 13.89
#